data_039f92f1251db31941fd5024e8039a97
#
_entry.id   039f92f1251db31941fd5024e8039a97
#
_cell.length_a   1.000
_cell.length_b   1.000
_cell.length_c   1.000
_cell.angle_alpha   90.00
_cell.angle_beta   90.00
_cell.angle_gamma   90.00
#
_symmetry.space_group_name_H-M   'P 1'
#
loop_
_entity.id
_entity.type
_entity.pdbx_description
1 polymer ?
#
loop_
_entity_poly.entity_id
_entity_poly.type
_entity_poly.pdbx_seq_one_letter_code
_entity_poly.pdbx_strand_id
1 'polypeptide(L)'
;AYLKGLGLIDLINEAVGTILLEMPEKDVGYGESYLQRCYTLHTALYTQKAYVEIDGNRCCPAESEYCGGYGKIYMFGEGAGAAFMNNYIAGSRDELIGRVAGYFTYGGEMSDEVRVSQYVPAYIVNGSSTAVYKFREANGTDAYSYSGGVAEFYNSRVPLRKVCVATDTEGDAGKWMVNAYREMFMYLQRSANVSTKYLEPTVTNPYQGYVPAPPISRFALSPRNPVINGKTVVGDLQVTFMYDGERFSHIKATGGGFMAEEGAYLDTWYEVVPQEVLNNTAPRHSVPLLLANHGGGDDHLMFLDETGILLTAGREGFAVVAPMHSGITSIAGEAFPLLVKYMLDKYPALDPERVYVTGYSMGGMATYNCIAAHPEIFAAAAPMAMPLFGVPESARALYEKYDLPTMLITSTYDFAAWDTEHGHPNDGGLAVLQTYCEFNGITPVKEFDFTKYPMIGRPFDSFKLSVINGEWRNFEWLIRNDKGVPMVGLNVTEYLQHSLWPGYGDIAYNFLRHYRRRAETGEIIYTE
;
A
#
# COMPACT_ATOMS: atom_id res chain seq x y z
N ALA A 1 -23.90 -22.61 10.14
CA ALA A 1 -23.71 -23.24 11.47
C ALA A 1 -22.24 -23.48 11.77
N TYR A 2 -21.46 -24.12 10.87
CA TYR A 2 -20.04 -24.45 11.08
C TYR A 2 -19.17 -23.22 11.37
N LEU A 3 -19.15 -22.23 10.46
CA LEU A 3 -18.36 -21.00 10.64
C LEU A 3 -18.74 -20.21 11.90
N LYS A 4 -20.04 -20.24 12.29
CA LYS A 4 -20.50 -19.64 13.54
C LYS A 4 -19.97 -20.40 14.77
N GLY A 5 -19.95 -21.74 14.69
CA GLY A 5 -19.37 -22.58 15.75
C GLY A 5 -17.89 -22.35 15.97
N LEU A 6 -17.14 -21.97 14.92
CA LEU A 6 -15.73 -21.61 14.98
C LEU A 6 -15.47 -20.14 15.45
N GLY A 7 -16.52 -19.33 15.68
CA GLY A 7 -16.36 -17.91 16.01
C GLY A 7 -15.92 -17.01 14.84
N LEU A 8 -15.83 -17.56 13.62
CA LEU A 8 -15.31 -16.81 12.47
C LEU A 8 -16.31 -15.79 11.93
N ILE A 9 -17.61 -15.96 12.13
CA ILE A 9 -18.62 -14.98 11.69
C ILE A 9 -18.48 -13.68 12.49
N ASP A 10 -18.31 -13.78 13.81
CA ASP A 10 -18.15 -12.60 14.65
C ASP A 10 -16.83 -11.87 14.35
N LEU A 11 -15.76 -12.63 14.13
CA LEU A 11 -14.46 -12.10 13.74
C LEU A 11 -14.52 -11.32 12.42
N ILE A 12 -15.20 -11.88 11.41
CA ILE A 12 -15.34 -11.24 10.09
C ILE A 12 -16.18 -9.97 10.15
N ASN A 13 -17.24 -9.97 10.94
CA ASN A 13 -18.04 -8.77 11.16
C ASN A 13 -17.23 -7.65 11.82
N GLU A 14 -16.36 -7.99 12.78
CA GLU A 14 -15.45 -7.01 13.39
C GLU A 14 -14.42 -6.49 12.38
N ALA A 15 -13.85 -7.39 11.58
CA ALA A 15 -12.75 -7.10 10.66
C ALA A 15 -13.20 -6.52 9.31
N VAL A 16 -14.53 -6.44 9.06
CA VAL A 16 -15.10 -6.03 7.77
C VAL A 16 -14.48 -6.85 6.63
N GLY A 17 -14.55 -8.17 6.76
CA GLY A 17 -13.92 -9.11 5.83
C GLY A 17 -14.92 -10.01 5.11
N THR A 18 -14.41 -10.91 4.29
CA THR A 18 -15.18 -11.95 3.60
C THR A 18 -14.56 -13.31 3.87
N ILE A 19 -15.41 -14.31 4.15
CA ILE A 19 -14.98 -15.71 4.22
C ILE A 19 -15.44 -16.41 2.95
N LEU A 20 -14.49 -17.03 2.28
CA LEU A 20 -14.75 -17.99 1.24
C LEU A 20 -14.57 -19.39 1.81
N LEU A 21 -15.64 -20.18 1.86
CA LEU A 21 -15.58 -21.58 2.27
C LEU A 21 -15.40 -22.47 1.04
N GLU A 22 -14.21 -22.98 0.87
CA GLU A 22 -13.86 -23.87 -0.22
C GLU A 22 -13.98 -25.34 0.24
N MET A 23 -14.79 -26.11 -0.46
CA MET A 23 -14.96 -27.55 -0.22
C MET A 23 -14.97 -28.30 -1.55
N PRO A 24 -14.26 -29.43 -1.65
CA PRO A 24 -14.34 -30.26 -2.86
C PRO A 24 -15.73 -30.89 -2.98
N GLU A 25 -16.13 -31.16 -4.21
CA GLU A 25 -17.33 -31.98 -4.45
C GLU A 25 -17.16 -33.37 -3.80
N LYS A 26 -18.27 -33.92 -3.33
CA LYS A 26 -18.27 -35.12 -2.51
C LYS A 26 -17.55 -36.30 -3.18
N ASP A 27 -17.61 -36.38 -4.51
CA ASP A 27 -17.05 -37.49 -5.29
C ASP A 27 -15.67 -37.19 -5.89
N VAL A 28 -15.18 -35.93 -5.80
CA VAL A 28 -13.89 -35.50 -6.38
C VAL A 28 -12.78 -35.50 -5.34
N GLY A 29 -13.10 -35.08 -4.12
CA GLY A 29 -12.10 -34.96 -3.05
C GLY A 29 -11.04 -33.86 -3.30
N TYR A 30 -10.06 -33.81 -2.41
CA TYR A 30 -8.90 -32.92 -2.54
C TYR A 30 -7.85 -33.52 -3.47
N GLY A 31 -7.41 -32.79 -4.49
CA GLY A 31 -6.38 -33.24 -5.42
C GLY A 31 -5.96 -32.14 -6.40
N GLU A 32 -5.22 -32.51 -7.44
CA GLU A 32 -4.65 -31.55 -8.42
C GLU A 32 -5.72 -30.76 -9.16
N SER A 33 -6.84 -31.36 -9.53
CA SER A 33 -7.96 -30.65 -10.17
C SER A 33 -8.58 -29.61 -9.25
N TYR A 34 -8.65 -29.90 -7.96
CA TYR A 34 -9.12 -28.94 -6.97
C TYR A 34 -8.12 -27.81 -6.75
N LEU A 35 -6.82 -28.09 -6.78
CA LEU A 35 -5.76 -27.06 -6.75
C LEU A 35 -5.92 -26.07 -7.90
N GLN A 36 -6.22 -26.56 -9.11
CA GLN A 36 -6.42 -25.68 -10.27
C GLN A 36 -7.64 -24.76 -10.11
N ARG A 37 -8.70 -25.23 -9.47
CA ARG A 37 -9.88 -24.40 -9.12
C ARG A 37 -9.51 -23.33 -8.10
N CYS A 38 -8.82 -23.70 -7.04
CA CYS A 38 -8.32 -22.74 -6.04
C CYS A 38 -7.45 -21.68 -6.71
N TYR A 39 -6.54 -22.06 -7.61
CA TYR A 39 -5.69 -21.14 -8.34
C TYR A 39 -6.51 -20.13 -9.17
N THR A 40 -7.52 -20.61 -9.89
CA THR A 40 -8.40 -19.76 -10.72
C THR A 40 -9.14 -18.74 -9.85
N LEU A 41 -9.72 -19.20 -8.74
CA LEU A 41 -10.48 -18.37 -7.81
C LEU A 41 -9.59 -17.32 -7.15
N HIS A 42 -8.45 -17.74 -6.60
CA HIS A 42 -7.49 -16.81 -5.96
C HIS A 42 -6.92 -15.80 -6.95
N THR A 43 -6.67 -16.22 -8.19
CA THR A 43 -6.23 -15.30 -9.24
C THR A 43 -7.26 -14.21 -9.49
N ALA A 44 -8.53 -14.58 -9.51
CA ALA A 44 -9.60 -13.61 -9.73
C ALA A 44 -9.75 -12.64 -8.57
N LEU A 45 -9.78 -13.14 -7.34
CA LEU A 45 -9.83 -12.30 -6.14
C LEU A 45 -8.64 -11.34 -6.07
N TYR A 46 -7.45 -11.82 -6.44
CA TYR A 46 -6.23 -11.02 -6.39
C TYR A 46 -6.14 -9.99 -7.51
N THR A 47 -6.63 -10.28 -8.72
CA THR A 47 -6.46 -9.40 -9.89
C THR A 47 -7.59 -8.41 -10.10
N GLN A 48 -8.54 -8.28 -9.17
CA GLN A 48 -9.75 -7.43 -9.32
C GLN A 48 -10.52 -7.67 -10.62
N LYS A 49 -10.48 -8.87 -11.16
CA LYS A 49 -11.29 -9.14 -12.33
C LYS A 49 -12.77 -9.08 -11.95
N ALA A 50 -13.51 -8.36 -12.75
CA ALA A 50 -14.94 -8.13 -12.58
C ALA A 50 -15.76 -9.42 -12.44
N TYR A 51 -15.26 -10.55 -12.90
CA TYR A 51 -15.84 -11.89 -12.72
C TYR A 51 -14.84 -12.99 -13.03
N VAL A 52 -15.09 -14.16 -12.46
CA VAL A 52 -14.46 -15.43 -12.80
C VAL A 52 -15.52 -16.37 -13.34
N GLU A 53 -15.24 -17.07 -14.41
CA GLU A 53 -16.05 -18.22 -14.81
C GLU A 53 -15.48 -19.47 -14.16
N ILE A 54 -16.30 -20.11 -13.32
CA ILE A 54 -16.04 -21.43 -12.77
C ILE A 54 -17.17 -22.35 -13.25
N ASP A 55 -16.80 -23.38 -14.02
CA ASP A 55 -17.76 -24.35 -14.57
C ASP A 55 -18.91 -23.68 -15.38
N GLY A 56 -18.59 -22.62 -16.13
CA GLY A 56 -19.55 -21.87 -16.94
C GLY A 56 -20.45 -20.90 -16.15
N ASN A 57 -20.24 -20.79 -14.85
CA ASN A 57 -20.96 -19.84 -14.01
C ASN A 57 -20.07 -18.63 -13.67
N ARG A 58 -20.63 -17.44 -13.78
CA ARG A 58 -19.99 -16.23 -13.30
C ARG A 58 -19.99 -16.22 -11.77
N CYS A 59 -18.80 -16.25 -11.20
CA CYS A 59 -18.56 -16.12 -9.78
C CYS A 59 -17.92 -14.75 -9.53
N CYS A 60 -18.40 -13.99 -8.57
CA CYS A 60 -18.04 -12.60 -8.28
C CYS A 60 -18.51 -11.62 -9.36
N PRO A 61 -19.67 -11.03 -9.22
CA PRO A 61 -20.16 -9.99 -10.12
C PRO A 61 -19.30 -8.73 -10.00
N ALA A 62 -19.14 -8.05 -11.13
CA ALA A 62 -18.41 -6.78 -11.28
C ALA A 62 -18.85 -5.64 -10.32
N GLU A 63 -20.03 -5.78 -9.78
CA GLU A 63 -20.67 -4.79 -8.90
C GLU A 63 -20.45 -5.11 -7.42
N SER A 64 -19.71 -6.19 -7.07
CA SER A 64 -19.44 -6.48 -5.68
C SER A 64 -18.26 -5.63 -5.20
N GLU A 65 -18.50 -4.78 -4.22
CA GLU A 65 -17.52 -4.02 -3.44
C GLU A 65 -16.46 -4.93 -2.75
N TYR A 66 -16.52 -6.22 -2.97
CA TYR A 66 -15.67 -7.26 -2.35
C TYR A 66 -14.51 -7.72 -3.23
N CYS A 67 -14.35 -7.19 -4.42
CA CYS A 67 -13.19 -7.46 -5.27
C CYS A 67 -12.01 -6.62 -4.83
N GLY A 68 -11.25 -7.07 -3.87
CA GLY A 68 -10.13 -6.27 -3.39
C GLY A 68 -9.42 -6.84 -2.18
N GLY A 69 -9.32 -8.14 -2.10
CA GLY A 69 -8.48 -8.79 -1.09
C GLY A 69 -6.98 -8.60 -1.35
N TYR A 70 -6.57 -7.48 -1.96
CA TYR A 70 -5.18 -7.19 -2.25
C TYR A 70 -4.32 -7.42 -1.03
N GLY A 71 -3.40 -8.36 -1.16
CA GLY A 71 -2.45 -8.62 -0.12
C GLY A 71 -2.97 -9.17 1.20
N LYS A 72 -4.28 -9.36 1.37
CA LYS A 72 -4.93 -9.74 2.64
C LYS A 72 -5.61 -11.10 2.57
N ILE A 73 -5.05 -12.04 1.83
CA ILE A 73 -5.57 -13.40 1.71
C ILE A 73 -4.94 -14.24 2.82
N TYR A 74 -5.78 -14.79 3.69
CA TYR A 74 -5.38 -15.71 4.75
C TYR A 74 -6.07 -17.04 4.54
N MET A 75 -5.31 -18.14 4.59
CA MET A 75 -5.84 -19.46 4.37
C MET A 75 -5.93 -20.25 5.67
N PHE A 76 -7.06 -20.91 5.88
CA PHE A 76 -7.33 -21.73 7.06
C PHE A 76 -7.75 -23.13 6.63
N GLY A 77 -7.03 -24.14 7.12
CA GLY A 77 -7.34 -25.55 6.87
C GLY A 77 -7.46 -26.35 8.16
N GLU A 78 -8.42 -27.26 8.19
CA GLU A 78 -8.63 -28.23 9.27
C GLU A 78 -8.68 -29.64 8.71
N GLY A 79 -8.06 -30.62 9.39
CA GLY A 79 -8.10 -32.03 9.04
C GLY A 79 -7.67 -32.32 7.59
N ALA A 80 -8.59 -32.83 6.77
CA ALA A 80 -8.31 -33.10 5.35
C ALA A 80 -8.02 -31.82 4.54
N GLY A 81 -8.64 -30.70 4.88
CA GLY A 81 -8.33 -29.40 4.28
C GLY A 81 -6.92 -28.92 4.64
N ALA A 82 -6.47 -29.12 5.86
CA ALA A 82 -5.09 -28.83 6.27
C ALA A 82 -4.09 -29.74 5.53
N ALA A 83 -4.41 -31.02 5.37
CA ALA A 83 -3.57 -31.93 4.60
C ALA A 83 -3.48 -31.53 3.11
N PHE A 84 -4.61 -31.11 2.51
CA PHE A 84 -4.63 -30.57 1.15
C PHE A 84 -3.76 -29.30 1.03
N MET A 85 -3.93 -28.36 1.92
CA MET A 85 -3.10 -27.15 1.95
C MET A 85 -1.62 -27.52 2.04
N ASN A 86 -1.23 -28.39 2.96
CA ASN A 86 0.14 -28.81 3.16
C ASN A 86 0.77 -29.54 1.96
N ASN A 87 -0.01 -30.36 1.24
CA ASN A 87 0.55 -31.21 0.18
C ASN A 87 0.41 -30.63 -1.23
N TYR A 88 -0.54 -29.72 -1.45
CA TYR A 88 -0.82 -29.15 -2.77
C TYR A 88 -0.58 -27.65 -2.81
N ILE A 89 -1.14 -26.87 -1.87
CA ILE A 89 -1.03 -25.41 -1.92
C ILE A 89 0.39 -24.93 -1.52
N ALA A 90 0.96 -25.48 -0.45
CA ALA A 90 2.28 -25.08 0.03
C ALA A 90 3.41 -25.35 -1.01
N GLY A 91 3.26 -26.42 -1.79
CA GLY A 91 4.16 -26.77 -2.89
C GLY A 91 3.74 -26.25 -4.26
N SER A 92 2.63 -25.48 -4.34
CA SER A 92 2.09 -24.97 -5.59
C SER A 92 3.01 -23.94 -6.24
N ARG A 93 2.57 -23.50 -7.41
CA ARG A 93 3.26 -22.39 -8.11
C ARG A 93 3.36 -21.17 -7.22
N ASP A 94 4.43 -20.43 -7.39
CA ASP A 94 4.72 -19.21 -6.64
C ASP A 94 3.53 -18.23 -6.62
N GLU A 95 2.77 -18.20 -7.71
CA GLU A 95 1.61 -17.35 -7.87
C GLU A 95 0.45 -17.64 -6.90
N LEU A 96 0.32 -18.85 -6.39
CA LEU A 96 -0.75 -19.17 -5.44
C LEU A 96 -0.29 -18.93 -4.00
N ILE A 97 0.72 -19.67 -3.54
CA ILE A 97 1.22 -19.53 -2.16
C ILE A 97 1.84 -18.13 -1.93
N GLY A 98 2.43 -17.54 -2.96
CA GLY A 98 3.01 -16.20 -2.89
C GLY A 98 2.02 -15.07 -2.64
N ARG A 99 0.72 -15.30 -2.86
CA ARG A 99 -0.35 -14.32 -2.60
C ARG A 99 -0.94 -14.43 -1.20
N VAL A 100 -0.60 -15.49 -0.46
CA VAL A 100 -1.14 -15.75 0.88
C VAL A 100 -0.31 -15.00 1.91
N ALA A 101 -0.94 -14.13 2.69
CA ALA A 101 -0.29 -13.35 3.75
C ALA A 101 -0.19 -14.13 5.06
N GLY A 102 -1.09 -15.08 5.31
CA GLY A 102 -1.07 -15.93 6.51
C GLY A 102 -1.64 -17.32 6.22
N TYR A 103 -1.03 -18.33 6.80
CA TYR A 103 -1.30 -19.74 6.53
C TYR A 103 -1.56 -20.49 7.84
N PHE A 104 -2.78 -20.95 8.05
CA PHE A 104 -3.18 -21.67 9.26
C PHE A 104 -3.53 -23.12 8.95
N THR A 105 -3.00 -24.04 9.73
CA THR A 105 -3.40 -25.45 9.68
C THR A 105 -3.68 -26.01 11.08
N TYR A 106 -4.79 -26.72 11.20
CA TYR A 106 -5.14 -27.50 12.38
C TYR A 106 -5.12 -28.98 12.03
N GLY A 107 -4.12 -29.70 12.53
CA GLY A 107 -3.79 -31.05 12.07
C GLY A 107 -3.20 -31.06 10.66
N GLY A 108 -3.46 -32.15 9.93
CA GLY A 108 -3.02 -32.29 8.53
C GLY A 108 -1.57 -32.73 8.38
N GLU A 109 -1.38 -33.88 7.75
CA GLU A 109 -0.06 -34.40 7.43
C GLU A 109 0.57 -33.67 6.24
N MET A 110 1.89 -33.64 6.18
CA MET A 110 2.68 -33.13 5.07
C MET A 110 3.67 -34.20 4.60
N SER A 111 3.66 -34.48 3.31
CA SER A 111 4.61 -35.44 2.70
C SER A 111 6.04 -34.89 2.73
N ASP A 112 6.99 -35.78 2.91
CA ASP A 112 8.42 -35.45 2.86
C ASP A 112 8.88 -34.98 1.47
N GLU A 113 8.14 -35.30 0.42
CA GLU A 113 8.42 -34.89 -0.96
C GLU A 113 8.01 -33.43 -1.25
N VAL A 114 7.09 -32.86 -0.47
CA VAL A 114 6.64 -31.48 -0.67
C VAL A 114 7.73 -30.50 -0.27
N ARG A 115 7.96 -29.52 -1.11
CA ARG A 115 8.78 -28.33 -0.80
C ARG A 115 7.87 -27.11 -0.76
N VAL A 116 7.91 -26.36 0.32
CA VAL A 116 7.23 -25.05 0.39
C VAL A 116 7.90 -24.10 -0.59
N SER A 117 7.17 -23.65 -1.61
CA SER A 117 7.75 -22.95 -2.77
C SER A 117 8.09 -21.49 -2.48
N GLN A 118 7.39 -20.88 -1.52
CA GLN A 118 7.57 -19.49 -1.08
C GLN A 118 7.51 -19.40 0.45
N TYR A 119 8.24 -18.46 1.05
CA TYR A 119 8.02 -18.16 2.45
C TYR A 119 6.60 -17.61 2.67
N VAL A 120 5.94 -18.10 3.69
CA VAL A 120 4.64 -17.63 4.15
C VAL A 120 4.58 -17.76 5.66
N PRO A 121 4.14 -16.72 6.40
CA PRO A 121 3.91 -16.85 7.82
C PRO A 121 2.89 -17.93 8.10
N ALA A 122 3.22 -18.89 8.97
CA ALA A 122 2.37 -20.03 9.23
C ALA A 122 2.04 -20.16 10.72
N TYR A 123 0.80 -20.55 11.01
CA TYR A 123 0.33 -20.90 12.35
C TYR A 123 -0.15 -22.36 12.32
N ILE A 124 0.60 -23.24 12.95
CA ILE A 124 0.43 -24.71 12.85
C ILE A 124 0.01 -25.24 14.21
N VAL A 125 -1.19 -25.80 14.30
CA VAL A 125 -1.73 -26.43 15.51
C VAL A 125 -1.88 -27.93 15.28
N ASN A 126 -1.34 -28.75 16.17
CA ASN A 126 -1.35 -30.22 16.06
C ASN A 126 -0.82 -30.73 14.71
N GLY A 127 0.08 -29.98 14.05
CA GLY A 127 0.64 -30.36 12.75
C GLY A 127 1.77 -31.37 12.87
N SER A 128 2.11 -31.98 11.74
CA SER A 128 3.25 -32.91 11.66
C SER A 128 4.59 -32.19 11.83
N SER A 129 5.58 -32.88 12.35
CA SER A 129 6.95 -32.35 12.45
C SER A 129 7.54 -31.98 11.08
N THR A 130 7.17 -32.70 10.03
CA THR A 130 7.53 -32.40 8.63
C THR A 130 7.00 -31.03 8.20
N ALA A 131 5.73 -30.73 8.46
CA ALA A 131 5.13 -29.43 8.14
C ALA A 131 5.87 -28.30 8.87
N VAL A 132 6.05 -28.44 10.19
CA VAL A 132 6.77 -27.44 11.00
C VAL A 132 8.19 -27.20 10.45
N TYR A 133 8.93 -28.27 10.16
CA TYR A 133 10.29 -28.15 9.62
C TYR A 133 10.32 -27.40 8.29
N LYS A 134 9.48 -27.79 7.33
CA LYS A 134 9.46 -27.23 5.97
C LYS A 134 9.03 -25.78 5.93
N PHE A 135 8.02 -25.39 6.73
CA PHE A 135 7.64 -23.98 6.85
C PHE A 135 8.73 -23.15 7.53
N ARG A 136 9.45 -23.69 8.53
CA ARG A 136 10.60 -23.03 9.15
C ARG A 136 11.74 -22.82 8.16
N GLU A 137 12.05 -23.84 7.37
CA GLU A 137 13.05 -23.77 6.31
C GLU A 137 12.70 -22.69 5.28
N ALA A 138 11.47 -22.69 4.75
CA ALA A 138 11.00 -21.71 3.77
C ALA A 138 11.02 -20.27 4.31
N ASN A 139 10.70 -20.05 5.58
CA ASN A 139 10.75 -18.75 6.22
C ASN A 139 12.18 -18.36 6.67
N GLY A 140 13.16 -19.26 6.59
CA GLY A 140 14.53 -18.99 7.00
C GLY A 140 14.64 -18.62 8.48
N THR A 141 13.89 -19.32 9.35
CA THR A 141 13.83 -19.00 10.78
C THR A 141 15.13 -19.35 11.49
N ASP A 142 15.70 -18.42 12.22
CA ASP A 142 16.95 -18.52 12.96
C ASP A 142 16.85 -18.10 14.43
N ALA A 143 15.66 -17.63 14.84
CA ALA A 143 15.35 -17.19 16.20
C ALA A 143 14.09 -17.88 16.73
N TYR A 144 13.92 -17.85 18.06
CA TYR A 144 12.84 -18.57 18.74
C TYR A 144 12.38 -17.82 19.99
N SER A 145 11.08 -17.86 20.24
CA SER A 145 10.45 -17.46 21.50
C SER A 145 9.33 -18.44 21.86
N TYR A 146 8.94 -18.44 23.15
CA TYR A 146 7.82 -19.23 23.63
C TYR A 146 6.98 -18.41 24.60
N SER A 147 5.70 -18.29 24.32
CA SER A 147 4.75 -17.56 25.17
C SER A 147 3.34 -18.11 25.00
N GLY A 148 2.56 -18.16 26.08
CA GLY A 148 1.15 -18.52 26.03
C GLY A 148 0.83 -19.90 25.43
N GLY A 149 1.75 -20.87 25.50
CA GLY A 149 1.58 -22.17 24.89
C GLY A 149 1.93 -22.25 23.40
N VAL A 150 2.44 -21.15 22.83
CA VAL A 150 2.83 -21.05 21.42
C VAL A 150 4.34 -20.91 21.31
N ALA A 151 4.97 -21.75 20.50
CA ALA A 151 6.34 -21.62 20.08
C ALA A 151 6.39 -20.77 18.80
N GLU A 152 7.08 -19.64 18.83
CA GLU A 152 7.28 -18.79 17.67
C GLU A 152 8.72 -18.94 17.17
N PHE A 153 8.87 -19.38 15.92
CA PHE A 153 10.13 -19.40 15.19
C PHE A 153 10.09 -18.29 14.17
N TYR A 154 11.10 -17.42 14.13
CA TYR A 154 11.10 -16.27 13.22
C TYR A 154 12.48 -16.02 12.61
N ASN A 155 12.49 -15.28 11.50
CA ASN A 155 13.72 -14.81 10.88
C ASN A 155 14.15 -13.50 11.59
N SER A 156 15.37 -13.47 12.13
CA SER A 156 15.86 -12.33 12.92
C SER A 156 16.02 -11.04 12.11
N ARG A 157 16.20 -11.14 10.78
CA ARG A 157 16.31 -9.97 9.87
C ARG A 157 14.95 -9.48 9.39
N VAL A 158 14.01 -10.41 9.16
CA VAL A 158 12.66 -10.14 8.67
C VAL A 158 11.66 -10.83 9.60
N PRO A 159 11.34 -10.27 10.77
CA PRO A 159 10.53 -10.92 11.81
C PRO A 159 9.11 -11.30 11.37
N LEU A 160 8.64 -10.75 10.25
CA LEU A 160 7.36 -11.13 9.66
C LEU A 160 7.38 -12.56 9.08
N ARG A 161 8.55 -13.07 8.70
CA ARG A 161 8.75 -14.46 8.29
C ARG A 161 8.82 -15.34 9.52
N LYS A 162 7.69 -15.89 9.93
CA LYS A 162 7.58 -16.64 11.17
C LYS A 162 6.71 -17.90 11.03
N VAL A 163 6.92 -18.83 11.95
CA VAL A 163 6.11 -20.05 12.13
C VAL A 163 5.74 -20.18 13.59
N CYS A 164 4.47 -20.03 13.89
CA CYS A 164 3.89 -20.28 15.21
C CYS A 164 3.43 -21.74 15.29
N VAL A 165 3.78 -22.41 16.37
CA VAL A 165 3.45 -23.83 16.61
C VAL A 165 2.79 -23.98 17.96
N ALA A 166 1.62 -24.61 17.99
CA ALA A 166 0.89 -24.91 19.22
C ALA A 166 0.38 -26.35 19.26
N THR A 167 0.10 -26.84 20.45
CA THR A 167 -0.58 -28.11 20.69
C THR A 167 -1.91 -27.83 21.36
N ASP A 168 -2.98 -28.28 20.74
CA ASP A 168 -4.33 -28.21 21.29
C ASP A 168 -4.73 -29.59 21.83
N THR A 169 -5.13 -29.64 23.10
CA THR A 169 -5.64 -30.82 23.78
C THR A 169 -7.16 -30.78 23.99
N GLU A 170 -7.78 -29.63 23.69
CA GLU A 170 -9.21 -29.39 23.91
C GLU A 170 -10.05 -29.68 22.66
N GLY A 171 -9.44 -29.71 21.48
CA GLY A 171 -10.12 -29.95 20.21
C GLY A 171 -10.87 -28.72 19.68
N ASP A 172 -10.42 -27.51 20.02
CA ASP A 172 -11.08 -26.26 19.63
C ASP A 172 -10.31 -25.54 18.51
N ALA A 173 -10.50 -26.01 17.27
CA ALA A 173 -9.91 -25.41 16.08
C ALA A 173 -10.32 -23.92 15.91
N GLY A 174 -11.58 -23.58 16.27
CA GLY A 174 -12.10 -22.21 16.15
C GLY A 174 -11.34 -21.21 17.00
N LYS A 175 -11.07 -21.55 18.25
CA LYS A 175 -10.26 -20.74 19.15
C LYS A 175 -8.88 -20.41 18.55
N TRP A 176 -8.23 -21.40 17.96
CA TRP A 176 -6.91 -21.25 17.38
C TRP A 176 -6.94 -20.47 16.05
N MET A 177 -7.99 -20.62 15.25
CA MET A 177 -8.20 -19.81 14.04
C MET A 177 -8.37 -18.33 14.39
N VAL A 178 -9.20 -18.03 15.38
CA VAL A 178 -9.39 -16.65 15.89
C VAL A 178 -8.09 -16.08 16.46
N ASN A 179 -7.36 -16.87 17.24
CA ASN A 179 -6.07 -16.43 17.80
C ASN A 179 -5.05 -16.16 16.69
N ALA A 180 -4.89 -17.07 15.73
CA ALA A 180 -3.97 -16.89 14.62
C ALA A 180 -4.26 -15.60 13.83
N TYR A 181 -5.54 -15.30 13.60
CA TYR A 181 -5.91 -14.04 12.98
C TYR A 181 -5.56 -12.84 13.85
N ARG A 182 -6.05 -12.79 15.10
CA ARG A 182 -5.90 -11.62 15.98
C ARG A 182 -4.47 -11.34 16.42
N GLU A 183 -3.67 -12.36 16.65
CA GLU A 183 -2.30 -12.22 17.14
C GLU A 183 -1.26 -12.08 16.04
N MET A 184 -1.60 -12.50 14.80
CA MET A 184 -0.62 -12.55 13.73
C MET A 184 -1.17 -12.02 12.39
N PHE A 185 -2.20 -12.64 11.81
CA PHE A 185 -2.52 -12.42 10.41
C PHE A 185 -3.07 -11.04 10.12
N MET A 186 -3.89 -10.47 11.01
CA MET A 186 -4.44 -9.14 10.82
C MET A 186 -3.38 -8.03 10.70
N TYR A 187 -2.15 -8.30 11.13
CA TYR A 187 -1.01 -7.37 11.04
C TYR A 187 -0.12 -7.62 9.82
N LEU A 188 -0.50 -8.54 8.95
CA LEU A 188 0.28 -8.95 7.80
C LEU A 188 -0.48 -8.68 6.51
N GLN A 189 0.23 -8.24 5.51
CA GLN A 189 -0.23 -8.20 4.13
C GLN A 189 0.90 -8.65 3.19
N ARG A 190 0.54 -9.02 1.98
CA ARG A 190 1.47 -9.44 0.96
C ARG A 190 1.15 -8.72 -0.34
N SER A 191 2.01 -7.78 -0.73
CA SER A 191 1.84 -6.97 -1.93
C SER A 191 2.61 -7.58 -3.10
N ALA A 192 2.05 -7.48 -4.29
CA ALA A 192 2.78 -7.81 -5.51
C ALA A 192 3.86 -6.75 -5.75
N ASN A 193 5.12 -7.18 -5.80
CA ASN A 193 6.22 -6.32 -6.22
C ASN A 193 6.40 -6.28 -7.74
N VAL A 194 5.81 -7.24 -8.43
CA VAL A 194 5.83 -7.33 -9.90
C VAL A 194 4.46 -7.69 -10.39
N SER A 195 3.86 -6.88 -11.26
CA SER A 195 2.57 -7.19 -11.86
C SER A 195 2.68 -8.44 -12.74
N THR A 196 1.87 -9.45 -12.47
CA THR A 196 1.81 -10.67 -13.28
C THR A 196 1.47 -10.39 -14.75
N LYS A 197 0.76 -9.29 -15.02
CA LYS A 197 0.45 -8.82 -16.38
C LYS A 197 1.71 -8.56 -17.21
N TYR A 198 2.80 -8.15 -16.58
CA TYR A 198 4.05 -7.83 -17.23
C TYR A 198 5.08 -8.98 -17.21
N LEU A 199 4.74 -10.10 -16.61
CA LEU A 199 5.62 -11.28 -16.52
C LEU A 199 5.23 -12.40 -17.47
N GLU A 200 4.14 -12.27 -18.22
CA GLU A 200 3.80 -13.24 -19.25
C GLU A 200 4.82 -13.14 -20.40
N PRO A 201 5.50 -14.25 -20.73
CA PRO A 201 6.55 -14.23 -21.76
C PRO A 201 6.05 -13.91 -23.16
N THR A 202 4.75 -13.87 -23.38
CA THR A 202 4.11 -13.55 -24.65
C THR A 202 3.80 -12.07 -24.83
N VAL A 203 3.88 -11.27 -23.77
CA VAL A 203 3.73 -9.82 -23.86
C VAL A 203 5.12 -9.23 -24.03
N THR A 204 5.41 -8.73 -25.20
CA THR A 204 6.57 -7.87 -25.43
C THR A 204 6.39 -6.57 -24.66
N ASN A 205 6.64 -6.67 -23.36
CA ASN A 205 6.77 -5.49 -22.53
C ASN A 205 8.18 -4.93 -22.76
N PRO A 206 8.33 -3.73 -23.32
CA PRO A 206 9.64 -3.11 -23.54
C PRO A 206 10.44 -3.04 -22.23
N TYR A 207 9.77 -3.07 -21.07
CA TYR A 207 10.41 -3.03 -19.75
C TYR A 207 10.97 -4.37 -19.28
N GLN A 208 10.58 -5.50 -19.89
CA GLN A 208 11.09 -6.83 -19.53
C GLN A 208 12.41 -7.21 -20.22
N GLY A 209 12.70 -6.59 -21.36
CA GLY A 209 13.85 -6.96 -22.19
C GLY A 209 15.20 -6.54 -21.61
N TYR A 210 15.22 -5.56 -20.71
CA TYR A 210 16.44 -4.85 -20.31
C TYR A 210 16.82 -5.07 -18.85
N VAL A 211 15.92 -5.60 -18.05
CA VAL A 211 16.14 -5.73 -16.61
C VAL A 211 16.07 -7.20 -16.23
N PRO A 212 17.10 -7.76 -15.61
CA PRO A 212 17.05 -9.12 -15.10
C PRO A 212 15.81 -9.32 -14.23
N ALA A 213 15.21 -10.49 -14.28
CA ALA A 213 14.13 -10.82 -13.36
C ALA A 213 14.56 -10.48 -11.93
N PRO A 214 13.75 -9.77 -11.14
CA PRO A 214 14.14 -9.37 -9.81
C PRO A 214 14.54 -10.57 -8.98
N PRO A 215 15.65 -10.51 -8.26
CA PRO A 215 16.15 -11.65 -7.47
C PRO A 215 15.29 -11.91 -6.22
N ILE A 216 14.29 -11.06 -5.98
CA ILE A 216 13.39 -11.12 -4.81
C ILE A 216 12.02 -11.65 -5.20
N SER A 217 11.29 -12.14 -4.22
CA SER A 217 9.92 -12.66 -4.37
C SER A 217 9.02 -11.65 -5.09
N ARG A 218 8.18 -12.13 -6.00
CA ARG A 218 7.14 -11.34 -6.67
C ARG A 218 6.13 -10.72 -5.70
N PHE A 219 6.03 -11.29 -4.51
CA PHE A 219 5.05 -10.93 -3.50
C PHE A 219 5.76 -10.68 -2.18
N ALA A 220 5.95 -9.41 -1.85
CA ALA A 220 6.60 -9.00 -0.61
C ALA A 220 5.63 -9.05 0.56
N LEU A 221 6.06 -9.68 1.64
CA LEU A 221 5.36 -9.65 2.92
C LEU A 221 5.67 -8.34 3.65
N SER A 222 4.64 -7.70 4.19
CA SER A 222 4.76 -6.37 4.81
C SER A 222 3.88 -6.25 6.05
N PRO A 223 4.18 -5.32 6.97
CA PRO A 223 3.31 -5.01 8.09
C PRO A 223 2.02 -4.34 7.61
N ARG A 224 0.97 -4.49 8.40
CA ARG A 224 -0.35 -3.90 8.17
C ARG A 224 -0.89 -3.30 9.46
N ASN A 225 -1.68 -2.25 9.33
CA ASN A 225 -2.46 -1.67 10.43
C ASN A 225 -3.96 -1.90 10.16
N PRO A 226 -4.55 -3.01 10.64
CA PRO A 226 -5.93 -3.36 10.34
C PRO A 226 -6.93 -2.38 10.95
N VAL A 227 -8.07 -2.24 10.30
CA VAL A 227 -9.22 -1.49 10.79
C VAL A 227 -10.25 -2.47 11.35
N ILE A 228 -10.65 -2.28 12.61
CA ILE A 228 -11.68 -3.07 13.28
C ILE A 228 -12.70 -2.12 13.88
N ASN A 229 -13.97 -2.30 13.52
CA ASN A 229 -15.06 -1.42 13.96
C ASN A 229 -14.76 0.07 13.74
N GLY A 230 -14.18 0.41 12.58
CA GLY A 230 -13.84 1.77 12.19
C GLY A 230 -12.62 2.37 12.91
N LYS A 231 -11.86 1.57 13.66
CA LYS A 231 -10.64 2.00 14.36
C LYS A 231 -9.44 1.20 13.89
N THR A 232 -8.30 1.85 13.79
CA THR A 232 -7.03 1.16 13.57
C THR A 232 -6.59 0.44 14.84
N VAL A 233 -5.97 -0.75 14.67
CA VAL A 233 -5.53 -1.57 15.83
C VAL A 233 -4.19 -1.10 16.37
N VAL A 234 -3.36 -0.52 15.52
CA VAL A 234 -2.07 0.06 15.90
C VAL A 234 -2.18 1.57 15.88
N GLY A 235 -1.83 2.21 16.98
CA GLY A 235 -2.07 3.64 17.19
C GLY A 235 -3.50 3.93 17.61
N ASP A 236 -3.74 5.15 18.01
CA ASP A 236 -5.04 5.60 18.52
C ASP A 236 -5.80 6.41 17.46
N LEU A 237 -6.05 5.77 16.30
CA LEU A 237 -6.74 6.37 15.17
C LEU A 237 -8.20 5.89 15.09
N GLN A 238 -9.06 6.78 14.64
CA GLN A 238 -10.41 6.47 14.20
C GLN A 238 -10.48 6.61 12.67
N VAL A 239 -10.91 5.56 11.98
CA VAL A 239 -11.19 5.57 10.53
C VAL A 239 -12.69 5.71 10.34
N THR A 240 -13.11 6.74 9.64
CA THR A 240 -14.54 7.04 9.41
C THR A 240 -14.78 7.23 7.92
N PHE A 241 -15.70 6.46 7.37
CA PHE A 241 -16.24 6.70 6.02
C PHE A 241 -17.22 7.86 6.07
N MET A 242 -17.04 8.82 5.18
CA MET A 242 -17.88 10.01 5.07
C MET A 242 -18.61 10.02 3.74
N TYR A 243 -19.90 10.32 3.78
CA TYR A 243 -20.71 10.61 2.61
C TYR A 243 -21.42 11.95 2.82
N ASP A 244 -21.21 12.89 1.89
CA ASP A 244 -21.91 14.18 1.87
C ASP A 244 -22.19 14.58 0.41
N GLY A 245 -23.35 14.19 -0.09
CA GLY A 245 -23.77 14.40 -1.47
C GLY A 245 -24.11 15.87 -1.82
N GLU A 246 -24.02 16.80 -0.88
CA GLU A 246 -24.38 18.22 -1.12
C GLU A 246 -23.17 19.15 -1.09
N ARG A 247 -22.22 18.92 -0.19
CA ARG A 247 -21.13 19.85 0.17
C ARG A 247 -20.33 20.36 -1.03
N PHE A 248 -19.89 19.45 -1.89
CA PHE A 248 -19.06 19.76 -3.05
C PHE A 248 -19.78 19.63 -4.39
N SER A 249 -21.12 19.45 -4.38
CA SER A 249 -21.94 19.19 -5.57
C SER A 249 -21.94 20.33 -6.60
N HIS A 250 -21.46 21.50 -6.22
CA HIS A 250 -21.31 22.66 -7.11
C HIS A 250 -20.01 22.61 -7.95
N ILE A 251 -19.07 21.73 -7.62
CA ILE A 251 -17.83 21.51 -8.35
C ILE A 251 -17.96 20.18 -9.09
N LYS A 252 -18.19 20.24 -10.40
CA LYS A 252 -18.47 19.05 -11.21
C LYS A 252 -17.43 18.86 -12.29
N ALA A 253 -17.06 17.60 -12.52
CA ALA A 253 -16.24 17.22 -13.65
C ALA A 253 -17.00 17.44 -14.96
N THR A 254 -16.30 17.93 -15.97
CA THR A 254 -16.90 18.28 -17.27
C THR A 254 -16.93 17.13 -18.28
N GLY A 255 -16.46 15.96 -17.88
CA GLY A 255 -16.38 14.80 -18.78
C GLY A 255 -15.29 14.90 -19.85
N GLY A 256 -15.20 13.89 -20.70
CA GLY A 256 -14.35 13.93 -21.90
C GLY A 256 -12.95 13.32 -21.75
N GLY A 257 -12.66 12.58 -20.68
CA GLY A 257 -11.38 11.91 -20.49
C GLY A 257 -11.40 10.75 -19.52
N PHE A 258 -10.36 9.97 -19.52
CA PHE A 258 -10.12 8.83 -18.61
C PHE A 258 -10.27 9.19 -17.13
N MET A 259 -10.11 10.46 -16.76
CA MET A 259 -10.09 10.96 -15.39
C MET A 259 -11.24 11.92 -15.07
N ALA A 260 -12.24 12.01 -15.95
CA ALA A 260 -13.36 12.92 -15.81
C ALA A 260 -14.66 12.25 -16.25
N GLU A 261 -15.56 11.99 -15.32
CA GLU A 261 -16.91 11.53 -15.57
C GLU A 261 -17.85 12.73 -15.51
N GLU A 262 -18.62 12.97 -16.59
CA GLU A 262 -19.47 14.14 -16.70
C GLU A 262 -20.47 14.25 -15.54
N GLY A 263 -20.44 15.37 -14.85
CA GLY A 263 -21.31 15.65 -13.72
C GLY A 263 -20.90 15.02 -12.40
N ALA A 264 -19.86 14.18 -12.37
CA ALA A 264 -19.32 13.62 -11.12
C ALA A 264 -18.70 14.72 -10.25
N TYR A 265 -18.81 14.57 -8.95
CA TYR A 265 -18.27 15.49 -7.95
C TYR A 265 -17.84 14.72 -6.71
N LEU A 266 -17.08 15.36 -5.82
CA LEU A 266 -16.64 14.77 -4.56
C LEU A 266 -17.82 14.64 -3.59
N ASP A 267 -18.17 13.42 -3.23
CA ASP A 267 -19.25 13.10 -2.29
C ASP A 267 -18.83 12.13 -1.18
N THR A 268 -17.71 11.43 -1.37
CA THR A 268 -17.21 10.42 -0.44
C THR A 268 -15.73 10.57 -0.14
N TRP A 269 -15.36 10.36 1.12
CA TRP A 269 -13.96 10.33 1.58
C TRP A 269 -13.82 9.53 2.87
N TYR A 270 -12.61 9.13 3.21
CA TYR A 270 -12.26 8.65 4.55
C TYR A 270 -11.57 9.74 5.37
N GLU A 271 -11.96 9.85 6.63
CA GLU A 271 -11.25 10.61 7.65
C GLU A 271 -10.53 9.62 8.57
N VAL A 272 -9.23 9.75 8.70
CA VAL A 272 -8.40 8.98 9.63
C VAL A 272 -7.85 9.98 10.65
N VAL A 273 -8.38 9.94 11.87
CA VAL A 273 -8.15 11.01 12.84
C VAL A 273 -7.69 10.41 14.17
N PRO A 274 -6.59 10.91 14.78
CA PRO A 274 -6.18 10.51 16.12
C PRO A 274 -7.28 10.74 17.17
N GLN A 275 -7.42 9.80 18.09
CA GLN A 275 -8.47 9.84 19.11
C GLN A 275 -8.40 11.11 19.98
N GLU A 276 -7.20 11.62 20.23
CA GLU A 276 -7.00 12.88 20.96
C GLU A 276 -7.55 14.11 20.22
N VAL A 277 -7.56 14.09 18.88
CA VAL A 277 -8.20 15.14 18.06
C VAL A 277 -9.71 15.04 18.18
N LEU A 278 -10.27 13.83 18.08
CA LEU A 278 -11.72 13.58 18.20
C LEU A 278 -12.26 13.95 19.58
N ASN A 279 -11.49 13.69 20.62
CA ASN A 279 -11.86 13.97 22.01
C ASN A 279 -11.53 15.41 22.43
N ASN A 280 -11.00 16.24 21.54
CA ASN A 280 -10.55 17.61 21.81
C ASN A 280 -9.53 17.70 22.97
N THR A 281 -8.66 16.68 23.12
CA THR A 281 -7.58 16.67 24.10
C THR A 281 -6.24 17.07 23.51
N ALA A 282 -6.07 16.95 22.17
CA ALA A 282 -4.90 17.47 21.50
C ALA A 282 -4.85 19.01 21.52
N PRO A 283 -3.69 19.63 21.71
CA PRO A 283 -3.54 21.07 21.60
C PRO A 283 -3.99 21.60 20.25
N ARG A 284 -4.51 22.81 20.23
CA ARG A 284 -4.86 23.49 18.97
C ARG A 284 -3.64 23.59 18.06
N HIS A 285 -3.82 23.30 16.75
CA HIS A 285 -2.77 23.37 15.73
C HIS A 285 -1.53 22.52 16.07
N SER A 286 -1.72 21.34 16.61
CA SER A 286 -0.63 20.43 16.99
C SER A 286 -0.48 19.21 16.10
N VAL A 287 -1.52 18.81 15.35
CA VAL A 287 -1.57 17.58 14.58
C VAL A 287 -1.49 17.86 13.08
N PRO A 288 -0.51 17.30 12.35
CA PRO A 288 -0.43 17.44 10.89
C PRO A 288 -1.63 16.81 10.18
N LEU A 289 -1.92 17.30 8.97
CA LEU A 289 -2.94 16.73 8.07
C LEU A 289 -2.30 16.30 6.76
N LEU A 290 -2.55 15.07 6.33
CA LEU A 290 -2.17 14.53 5.04
C LEU A 290 -3.39 14.36 4.14
N LEU A 291 -3.42 15.00 2.98
CA LEU A 291 -4.33 14.68 1.89
C LEU A 291 -3.70 13.53 1.08
N ALA A 292 -4.39 12.39 0.99
CA ALA A 292 -3.86 11.16 0.40
C ALA A 292 -4.77 10.65 -0.73
N ASN A 293 -4.23 10.63 -1.96
CA ASN A 293 -4.98 10.37 -3.19
C ASN A 293 -4.66 8.99 -3.76
N HIS A 294 -5.68 8.14 -3.94
CA HIS A 294 -5.54 6.77 -4.44
C HIS A 294 -5.19 6.68 -5.94
N GLY A 295 -4.78 5.51 -6.41
CA GLY A 295 -4.50 5.23 -7.82
C GLY A 295 -5.77 4.94 -8.65
N GLY A 296 -5.59 4.78 -9.95
CA GLY A 296 -6.69 4.39 -10.84
C GLY A 296 -7.14 2.96 -10.59
N GLY A 297 -8.44 2.78 -10.32
CA GLY A 297 -9.01 1.48 -9.99
C GLY A 297 -8.81 1.03 -8.54
N ASP A 298 -8.21 1.86 -7.70
CA ASP A 298 -8.04 1.61 -6.27
C ASP A 298 -9.25 2.15 -5.48
N ASP A 299 -9.44 1.62 -4.29
CA ASP A 299 -10.28 2.18 -3.25
C ASP A 299 -9.43 3.07 -2.32
N HIS A 300 -10.02 4.15 -1.82
CA HIS A 300 -9.30 5.12 -0.97
C HIS A 300 -8.85 4.55 0.38
N LEU A 301 -9.61 3.62 1.01
CA LEU A 301 -9.15 2.93 2.23
C LEU A 301 -8.09 1.88 1.91
N MET A 302 -8.27 1.13 0.83
CA MET A 302 -7.28 0.17 0.35
C MET A 302 -5.93 0.86 0.07
N PHE A 303 -5.96 2.01 -0.60
CA PHE A 303 -4.77 2.81 -0.84
C PHE A 303 -4.04 3.16 0.47
N LEU A 304 -4.75 3.64 1.49
CA LEU A 304 -4.15 3.99 2.78
C LEU A 304 -3.52 2.78 3.49
N ASP A 305 -4.14 1.61 3.37
CA ASP A 305 -3.66 0.38 4.00
C ASP A 305 -2.48 -0.23 3.20
N GLU A 306 -2.64 -0.40 1.88
CA GLU A 306 -1.62 -1.04 1.03
C GLU A 306 -0.34 -0.21 0.88
N THR A 307 -0.41 1.11 1.03
CA THR A 307 0.77 1.98 1.03
C THR A 307 1.41 2.14 2.40
N GLY A 308 0.81 1.58 3.45
CA GLY A 308 1.28 1.72 4.82
C GLY A 308 1.03 3.12 5.43
N ILE A 309 0.24 3.99 4.79
CA ILE A 309 -0.09 5.31 5.32
C ILE A 309 -0.83 5.19 6.66
N LEU A 310 -1.74 4.23 6.81
CA LEU A 310 -2.41 3.98 8.10
C LEU A 310 -1.41 3.60 9.20
N LEU A 311 -0.44 2.74 8.88
CA LEU A 311 0.58 2.31 9.82
C LEU A 311 1.45 3.49 10.25
N THR A 312 1.88 4.31 9.28
CA THR A 312 2.69 5.51 9.52
C THR A 312 1.89 6.54 10.31
N ALA A 313 0.63 6.80 9.97
CA ALA A 313 -0.23 7.74 10.70
C ALA A 313 -0.45 7.33 12.15
N GLY A 314 -0.67 6.02 12.39
CA GLY A 314 -0.81 5.48 13.75
C GLY A 314 0.44 5.61 14.60
N ARG A 315 1.61 5.45 14.00
CA ARG A 315 2.89 5.58 14.66
C ARG A 315 3.31 7.03 14.91
N GLU A 316 3.09 7.89 13.93
CA GLU A 316 3.57 9.28 13.94
C GLU A 316 2.52 10.29 14.44
N GLY A 317 1.26 9.87 14.62
CA GLY A 317 0.20 10.71 15.21
C GLY A 317 -0.30 11.84 14.31
N PHE A 318 -0.43 11.64 13.00
CA PHE A 318 -1.03 12.60 12.10
C PHE A 318 -2.40 12.18 11.58
N ALA A 319 -3.22 13.14 11.17
CA ALA A 319 -4.51 12.88 10.55
C ALA A 319 -4.38 12.71 9.03
N VAL A 320 -5.28 11.93 8.44
CA VAL A 320 -5.36 11.74 6.99
C VAL A 320 -6.77 12.01 6.50
N VAL A 321 -6.89 12.63 5.34
CA VAL A 321 -8.13 12.68 4.57
C VAL A 321 -7.88 12.08 3.19
N ALA A 322 -8.71 11.12 2.80
CA ALA A 322 -8.58 10.39 1.55
C ALA A 322 -9.88 10.47 0.74
N PRO A 323 -9.95 11.33 -0.29
CA PRO A 323 -11.12 11.44 -1.16
C PRO A 323 -11.23 10.24 -2.09
N MET A 324 -12.44 9.80 -2.40
CA MET A 324 -12.73 8.95 -3.55
C MET A 324 -12.74 9.83 -4.79
N HIS A 325 -11.79 9.61 -5.70
CA HIS A 325 -11.63 10.53 -6.83
C HIS A 325 -11.67 9.87 -8.21
N SER A 326 -12.12 8.63 -8.32
CA SER A 326 -12.42 8.00 -9.59
C SER A 326 -13.45 8.84 -10.36
N GLY A 327 -13.13 9.25 -11.58
CA GLY A 327 -13.99 10.13 -12.40
C GLY A 327 -13.96 11.63 -12.06
N ILE A 328 -13.29 12.05 -10.98
CA ILE A 328 -13.20 13.47 -10.57
C ILE A 328 -11.77 13.99 -10.41
N THR A 329 -10.77 13.25 -10.86
CA THR A 329 -9.35 13.67 -10.77
C THR A 329 -9.10 15.01 -11.47
N SER A 330 -9.85 15.33 -12.53
CA SER A 330 -9.76 16.60 -13.26
C SER A 330 -10.10 17.83 -12.41
N ILE A 331 -10.96 17.67 -11.41
CA ILE A 331 -11.36 18.77 -10.50
C ILE A 331 -10.68 18.70 -9.12
N ALA A 332 -9.67 17.83 -8.97
CA ALA A 332 -8.96 17.68 -7.71
C ALA A 332 -8.36 19.00 -7.19
N GLY A 333 -7.86 19.86 -8.11
CA GLY A 333 -7.32 21.17 -7.77
C GLY A 333 -8.35 22.14 -7.17
N GLU A 334 -9.63 21.94 -7.44
CA GLU A 334 -10.71 22.79 -6.91
C GLU A 334 -11.38 22.17 -5.66
N ALA A 335 -11.71 20.87 -5.72
CA ALA A 335 -12.50 20.21 -4.68
C ALA A 335 -11.67 19.80 -3.46
N PHE A 336 -10.43 19.35 -3.65
CA PHE A 336 -9.65 18.78 -2.54
C PHE A 336 -9.08 19.85 -1.58
N PRO A 337 -8.63 21.03 -2.04
CA PRO A 337 -8.32 22.14 -1.14
C PRO A 337 -9.50 22.54 -0.24
N LEU A 338 -10.73 22.48 -0.74
CA LEU A 338 -11.93 22.71 0.06
C LEU A 338 -12.21 21.59 1.06
N LEU A 339 -11.90 20.33 0.71
CA LEU A 339 -11.94 19.22 1.65
C LEU A 339 -10.89 19.38 2.76
N VAL A 340 -9.67 19.82 2.43
CA VAL A 340 -8.65 20.17 3.43
C VAL A 340 -9.16 21.28 4.37
N LYS A 341 -9.74 22.33 3.80
CA LYS A 341 -10.32 23.41 4.61
C LYS A 341 -11.44 22.90 5.52
N TYR A 342 -12.32 22.06 5.02
CA TYR A 342 -13.37 21.41 5.82
C TYR A 342 -12.76 20.65 7.01
N MET A 343 -11.68 19.88 6.81
CA MET A 343 -11.01 19.16 7.89
C MET A 343 -10.43 20.10 8.95
N LEU A 344 -9.76 21.17 8.52
CA LEU A 344 -9.18 22.17 9.43
C LEU A 344 -10.24 22.92 10.23
N ASP A 345 -11.38 23.25 9.62
CA ASP A 345 -12.52 23.89 10.29
C ASP A 345 -13.21 22.93 11.29
N LYS A 346 -13.31 21.64 10.93
CA LYS A 346 -13.96 20.61 11.74
C LYS A 346 -13.12 20.21 12.98
N TYR A 347 -11.81 20.18 12.83
CA TYR A 347 -10.89 19.69 13.85
C TYR A 347 -9.85 20.76 14.24
N PRO A 348 -10.11 21.58 15.27
CA PRO A 348 -9.21 22.68 15.64
C PRO A 348 -7.78 22.28 16.07
N ALA A 349 -7.55 20.99 16.38
CA ALA A 349 -6.23 20.47 16.69
C ALA A 349 -5.35 20.27 15.45
N LEU A 350 -5.95 20.19 14.24
CA LEU A 350 -5.18 20.09 13.01
C LEU A 350 -4.41 21.40 12.76
N ASP A 351 -3.17 21.22 12.32
CA ASP A 351 -2.22 22.33 12.12
C ASP A 351 -2.27 22.83 10.67
N PRO A 352 -2.79 24.03 10.42
CA PRO A 352 -2.87 24.60 9.07
C PRO A 352 -1.51 24.89 8.44
N GLU A 353 -0.43 24.93 9.23
CA GLU A 353 0.94 25.10 8.74
C GLU A 353 1.59 23.76 8.35
N ARG A 354 1.00 22.61 8.73
CA ARG A 354 1.50 21.26 8.42
C ARG A 354 0.46 20.46 7.65
N VAL A 355 0.05 20.99 6.52
CA VAL A 355 -0.81 20.32 5.55
C VAL A 355 0.06 19.78 4.42
N TYR A 356 -0.05 18.49 4.17
CA TYR A 356 0.74 17.79 3.16
C TYR A 356 -0.17 17.13 2.13
N VAL A 357 0.37 16.83 0.95
CA VAL A 357 -0.35 16.09 -0.09
C VAL A 357 0.53 15.02 -0.71
N THR A 358 -0.07 13.86 -0.92
CA THR A 358 0.55 12.73 -1.61
C THR A 358 -0.48 11.97 -2.44
N GLY A 359 -0.03 11.13 -3.35
CA GLY A 359 -0.91 10.26 -4.12
C GLY A 359 -0.15 9.43 -5.12
N TYR A 360 -0.72 8.27 -5.45
CA TYR A 360 -0.12 7.25 -6.29
C TYR A 360 -0.75 7.24 -7.67
N SER A 361 0.05 7.17 -8.76
CA SER A 361 -0.45 7.05 -10.13
C SER A 361 -1.47 8.16 -10.45
N MET A 362 -2.73 7.84 -10.74
CA MET A 362 -3.81 8.82 -10.91
C MET A 362 -3.92 9.77 -9.71
N GLY A 363 -3.67 9.29 -8.49
CA GLY A 363 -3.58 10.13 -7.29
C GLY A 363 -2.34 11.04 -7.28
N GLY A 364 -1.26 10.65 -7.94
CA GLY A 364 -0.12 11.53 -8.20
C GLY A 364 -0.51 12.68 -9.11
N MET A 365 -1.35 12.45 -10.13
CA MET A 365 -1.93 13.52 -10.96
C MET A 365 -2.84 14.43 -10.13
N ALA A 366 -3.71 13.87 -9.27
CA ALA A 366 -4.52 14.67 -8.35
C ALA A 366 -3.64 15.54 -7.44
N THR A 367 -2.52 15.00 -6.96
CA THR A 367 -1.51 15.74 -6.19
C THR A 367 -0.96 16.92 -6.97
N TYR A 368 -0.53 16.72 -8.24
CA TYR A 368 -0.08 17.83 -9.09
C TYR A 368 -1.18 18.87 -9.35
N ASN A 369 -2.42 18.44 -9.57
CA ASN A 369 -3.55 19.37 -9.74
C ASN A 369 -3.79 20.23 -8.48
N CYS A 370 -3.73 19.62 -7.29
CA CYS A 370 -3.87 20.35 -6.02
C CYS A 370 -2.78 21.41 -5.84
N ILE A 371 -1.52 21.02 -6.00
CA ILE A 371 -0.39 21.94 -5.79
C ILE A 371 -0.23 22.97 -6.91
N ALA A 372 -0.74 22.68 -8.12
CA ALA A 372 -0.77 23.65 -9.21
C ALA A 372 -1.84 24.74 -8.98
N ALA A 373 -2.98 24.36 -8.38
CA ALA A 373 -4.07 25.29 -8.12
C ALA A 373 -3.89 26.08 -6.82
N HIS A 374 -3.37 25.45 -5.76
CA HIS A 374 -3.30 26.00 -4.41
C HIS A 374 -1.98 25.64 -3.68
N PRO A 375 -0.80 26.04 -4.20
CA PRO A 375 0.48 25.76 -3.54
C PRO A 375 0.57 26.37 -2.14
N GLU A 376 -0.16 27.45 -1.86
CA GLU A 376 -0.18 28.16 -0.57
C GLU A 376 -0.75 27.32 0.58
N ILE A 377 -1.51 26.27 0.28
CA ILE A 377 -2.14 25.41 1.30
C ILE A 377 -1.14 24.36 1.82
N PHE A 378 -0.27 23.85 0.94
CA PHE A 378 0.55 22.68 1.24
C PHE A 378 1.95 23.06 1.68
N ALA A 379 2.41 22.53 2.80
CA ALA A 379 3.77 22.71 3.29
C ALA A 379 4.80 21.91 2.47
N ALA A 380 4.39 20.74 1.96
CA ALA A 380 5.20 19.91 1.06
C ALA A 380 4.31 18.91 0.30
N ALA A 381 4.83 18.36 -0.79
CA ALA A 381 4.15 17.36 -1.63
C ALA A 381 5.04 16.16 -1.93
N ALA A 382 4.43 14.98 -2.06
CA ALA A 382 5.12 13.73 -2.39
C ALA A 382 4.32 12.92 -3.44
N PRO A 383 4.28 13.34 -4.72
CA PRO A 383 3.66 12.56 -5.78
C PRO A 383 4.40 11.25 -5.99
N MET A 384 3.64 10.14 -6.16
CA MET A 384 4.17 8.79 -6.30
C MET A 384 3.82 8.22 -7.67
N ALA A 385 4.81 7.59 -8.32
CA ALA A 385 4.61 6.79 -9.53
C ALA A 385 3.86 7.55 -10.64
N MET A 386 4.10 8.85 -10.78
CA MET A 386 3.42 9.69 -11.74
C MET A 386 4.38 10.70 -12.38
N PRO A 387 4.46 10.77 -13.72
CA PRO A 387 5.24 11.77 -14.43
C PRO A 387 4.55 13.13 -14.38
N LEU A 388 5.31 14.19 -14.63
CA LEU A 388 4.75 15.52 -14.86
C LEU A 388 4.56 15.76 -16.35
N PHE A 389 3.32 15.98 -16.77
CA PHE A 389 2.98 16.25 -18.19
C PHE A 389 3.04 17.73 -18.57
N GLY A 390 3.19 18.60 -17.58
CA GLY A 390 3.28 20.04 -17.76
C GLY A 390 2.74 20.80 -16.57
N VAL A 391 3.01 22.09 -16.53
CA VAL A 391 2.50 22.98 -15.49
C VAL A 391 1.68 24.07 -16.17
N PRO A 392 0.42 24.27 -15.79
CA PRO A 392 -0.40 25.38 -16.30
C PRO A 392 0.28 26.75 -16.06
N GLU A 393 0.09 27.68 -16.98
CA GLU A 393 0.67 29.04 -16.82
C GLU A 393 0.18 29.73 -15.56
N SER A 394 -1.09 29.50 -15.18
CA SER A 394 -1.64 30.00 -13.91
C SER A 394 -0.89 29.48 -12.68
N ALA A 395 -0.44 28.24 -12.72
CA ALA A 395 0.36 27.65 -11.63
C ALA A 395 1.77 28.23 -11.56
N ARG A 396 2.38 28.58 -12.70
CA ARG A 396 3.72 29.22 -12.72
C ARG A 396 3.74 30.52 -11.93
N ALA A 397 2.74 31.38 -12.12
CA ALA A 397 2.60 32.63 -11.36
C ALA A 397 2.43 32.42 -9.84
N LEU A 398 1.81 31.29 -9.43
CA LEU A 398 1.69 30.94 -8.01
C LEU A 398 3.01 30.42 -7.44
N TYR A 399 3.76 29.63 -8.20
CA TYR A 399 5.07 29.12 -7.77
C TYR A 399 6.16 30.20 -7.69
N GLU A 400 6.03 31.30 -8.41
CA GLU A 400 6.89 32.47 -8.22
C GLU A 400 6.70 33.09 -6.82
N LYS A 401 5.55 32.87 -6.21
CA LYS A 401 5.20 33.42 -4.90
C LYS A 401 5.35 32.41 -3.75
N TYR A 402 5.15 31.14 -4.03
CA TYR A 402 5.10 30.09 -3.01
C TYR A 402 6.06 28.96 -3.35
N ASP A 403 7.20 28.92 -2.69
CA ASP A 403 8.09 27.75 -2.72
C ASP A 403 7.32 26.49 -2.30
N LEU A 404 7.58 25.33 -2.93
CA LEU A 404 6.91 24.07 -2.58
C LEU A 404 7.91 22.91 -2.58
N PRO A 405 8.34 22.45 -1.40
CA PRO A 405 9.13 21.23 -1.28
C PRO A 405 8.41 20.05 -1.90
N THR A 406 9.08 19.36 -2.85
CA THR A 406 8.44 18.27 -3.60
C THR A 406 9.41 17.11 -3.75
N MET A 407 8.95 15.89 -3.41
CA MET A 407 9.68 14.64 -3.64
C MET A 407 8.96 13.76 -4.65
N LEU A 408 9.60 13.43 -5.76
CA LEU A 408 9.14 12.36 -6.63
C LEU A 408 9.48 11.01 -5.99
N ILE A 409 8.47 10.17 -5.75
CA ILE A 409 8.65 8.80 -5.30
C ILE A 409 8.34 7.87 -6.47
N THR A 410 9.27 6.99 -6.81
CA THR A 410 9.15 6.05 -7.93
C THR A 410 9.91 4.76 -7.65
N SER A 411 10.06 3.90 -8.63
CA SER A 411 10.78 2.64 -8.51
C SER A 411 11.39 2.19 -9.83
N THR A 412 12.37 1.29 -9.77
CA THR A 412 13.19 0.94 -10.94
C THR A 412 12.44 0.18 -12.03
N TYR A 413 11.21 -0.29 -11.76
CA TYR A 413 10.33 -0.94 -12.75
C TYR A 413 9.02 -0.17 -12.97
N ASP A 414 8.92 1.05 -12.46
CA ASP A 414 7.73 1.88 -12.62
C ASP A 414 7.75 2.59 -13.97
N PHE A 415 7.03 2.04 -14.94
CA PHE A 415 6.95 2.58 -16.30
C PHE A 415 6.41 4.01 -16.36
N ALA A 416 5.66 4.46 -15.34
CA ALA A 416 5.04 5.77 -15.38
C ALA A 416 6.06 6.90 -15.20
N ALA A 417 7.06 6.73 -14.33
CA ALA A 417 8.03 7.77 -14.02
C ALA A 417 9.51 7.35 -14.21
N TRP A 418 9.76 6.12 -14.65
CA TRP A 418 11.09 5.53 -14.76
C TRP A 418 11.38 4.97 -16.15
N ASP A 419 12.58 5.20 -16.66
CA ASP A 419 13.14 4.53 -17.83
C ASP A 419 13.90 3.30 -17.38
N THR A 420 13.29 2.14 -17.56
CA THR A 420 13.85 0.85 -17.11
C THR A 420 15.01 0.38 -17.99
N GLU A 421 15.09 0.85 -19.22
CA GLU A 421 16.19 0.55 -20.14
C GLU A 421 17.49 1.24 -19.72
N HIS A 422 17.39 2.51 -19.32
CA HIS A 422 18.54 3.34 -19.02
C HIS A 422 18.79 3.50 -17.50
N GLY A 423 17.85 3.07 -16.65
CA GLY A 423 18.03 3.05 -15.20
C GLY A 423 17.98 4.45 -14.54
N HIS A 424 17.12 5.33 -15.04
CA HIS A 424 16.90 6.68 -14.51
C HIS A 424 15.43 7.11 -14.70
N PRO A 425 14.97 8.24 -14.14
CA PRO A 425 13.64 8.75 -14.43
C PRO A 425 13.43 8.97 -15.93
N ASN A 426 12.24 8.63 -16.44
CA ASN A 426 11.87 8.97 -17.82
C ASN A 426 11.68 10.49 -17.98
N ASP A 427 11.39 10.95 -19.20
CA ASP A 427 11.24 12.38 -19.50
C ASP A 427 10.26 13.10 -18.54
N GLY A 428 9.14 12.45 -18.19
CA GLY A 428 8.17 12.99 -17.26
C GLY A 428 8.68 13.02 -15.82
N GLY A 429 9.44 12.02 -15.39
CA GLY A 429 10.12 12.00 -14.09
C GLY A 429 11.23 13.05 -14.00
N LEU A 430 12.01 13.22 -15.08
CA LEU A 430 13.02 14.30 -15.17
C LEU A 430 12.36 15.68 -15.18
N ALA A 431 11.18 15.82 -15.81
CA ALA A 431 10.42 17.07 -15.79
C ALA A 431 9.97 17.45 -14.38
N VAL A 432 9.63 16.46 -13.50
CA VAL A 432 9.36 16.74 -12.07
C VAL A 432 10.58 17.39 -11.42
N LEU A 433 11.74 16.74 -11.54
CA LEU A 433 12.98 17.24 -10.91
C LEU A 433 13.35 18.63 -11.42
N GLN A 434 13.28 18.83 -12.73
CA GLN A 434 13.66 20.10 -13.36
C GLN A 434 12.73 21.24 -12.96
N THR A 435 11.42 21.02 -13.07
CA THR A 435 10.38 22.02 -12.81
C THR A 435 10.36 22.45 -11.35
N TYR A 436 10.41 21.49 -10.42
CA TYR A 436 10.38 21.86 -8.99
C TYR A 436 11.73 22.39 -8.48
N CYS A 437 12.85 22.07 -9.15
CA CYS A 437 14.08 22.82 -8.91
C CYS A 437 13.93 24.30 -9.29
N GLU A 438 13.42 24.58 -10.50
CA GLU A 438 13.18 25.94 -10.97
C GLU A 438 12.28 26.72 -10.01
N PHE A 439 11.13 26.16 -9.63
CA PHE A 439 10.18 26.80 -8.73
C PHE A 439 10.70 27.04 -7.31
N ASN A 440 11.64 26.22 -6.86
CA ASN A 440 12.24 26.36 -5.53
C ASN A 440 13.58 27.11 -5.53
N GLY A 441 13.88 27.87 -6.59
CA GLY A 441 15.08 28.68 -6.68
C GLY A 441 16.39 27.89 -6.82
N ILE A 442 16.29 26.63 -7.26
CA ILE A 442 17.45 25.78 -7.53
C ILE A 442 17.77 25.86 -9.03
N THR A 443 19.01 26.15 -9.37
CA THR A 443 19.42 26.28 -10.77
C THR A 443 19.14 25.00 -11.55
N PRO A 444 18.31 25.06 -12.62
CA PRO A 444 18.07 23.94 -13.50
C PRO A 444 19.34 23.49 -14.21
N VAL A 445 19.48 22.18 -14.47
CA VAL A 445 20.59 21.67 -15.28
C VAL A 445 20.23 21.79 -16.77
N LYS A 446 21.23 22.07 -17.61
CA LYS A 446 21.03 22.11 -19.07
C LYS A 446 20.84 20.71 -19.65
N GLU A 447 21.60 19.76 -19.12
CA GLU A 447 21.59 18.38 -19.53
C GLU A 447 21.79 17.50 -18.30
N PHE A 448 21.13 16.34 -18.26
CA PHE A 448 21.33 15.34 -17.22
C PHE A 448 22.56 14.50 -17.55
N ASP A 449 23.45 14.30 -16.57
CA ASP A 449 24.68 13.50 -16.70
C ASP A 449 24.61 12.25 -15.81
N PHE A 450 24.04 11.17 -16.33
CA PHE A 450 23.89 9.89 -15.61
C PHE A 450 25.21 9.13 -15.46
N THR A 451 26.26 9.50 -16.21
CA THR A 451 27.60 8.92 -16.01
C THR A 451 28.21 9.44 -14.72
N LYS A 452 28.06 10.74 -14.47
CA LYS A 452 28.60 11.39 -13.28
C LYS A 452 27.67 11.25 -12.06
N TYR A 453 26.37 11.29 -12.27
CA TYR A 453 25.35 11.23 -11.22
C TYR A 453 24.35 10.09 -11.52
N PRO A 454 24.73 8.84 -11.26
CA PRO A 454 23.86 7.69 -11.56
C PRO A 454 22.46 7.83 -10.96
N MET A 455 21.45 7.40 -11.71
CA MET A 455 20.03 7.43 -11.39
C MET A 455 19.40 8.83 -11.33
N ILE A 456 20.04 9.86 -10.79
CA ILE A 456 19.45 11.19 -10.67
C ILE A 456 19.88 12.16 -11.78
N GLY A 457 21.04 11.96 -12.43
CA GLY A 457 21.54 12.72 -13.58
C GLY A 457 21.96 14.16 -13.30
N ARG A 458 21.99 14.59 -12.06
CA ARG A 458 22.33 15.98 -11.68
C ARG A 458 23.01 16.05 -10.31
N PRO A 459 23.70 17.16 -9.99
CA PRO A 459 24.20 17.41 -8.65
C PRO A 459 23.10 17.34 -7.59
N PHE A 460 23.45 16.80 -6.43
CA PHE A 460 22.60 16.68 -5.25
C PHE A 460 23.41 16.98 -3.98
N ASP A 461 22.73 17.29 -2.88
CA ASP A 461 23.36 17.66 -1.62
C ASP A 461 23.45 16.51 -0.63
N SER A 462 22.49 15.58 -0.67
CA SER A 462 22.53 14.38 0.17
C SER A 462 22.02 13.15 -0.57
N PHE A 463 22.57 12.00 -0.17
CA PHE A 463 22.18 10.69 -0.64
C PHE A 463 22.05 9.73 0.53
N LYS A 464 20.96 8.96 0.55
CA LYS A 464 20.72 7.93 1.54
C LYS A 464 20.34 6.64 0.85
N LEU A 465 21.00 5.55 1.23
CA LEU A 465 20.62 4.19 0.91
C LEU A 465 20.05 3.54 2.17
N SER A 466 18.85 3.02 2.09
CA SER A 466 18.21 2.27 3.17
C SER A 466 17.68 0.94 2.67
N VAL A 467 17.36 0.03 3.60
CA VAL A 467 16.70 -1.23 3.31
C VAL A 467 15.39 -1.24 4.08
N ILE A 468 14.29 -1.28 3.35
CA ILE A 468 12.94 -1.27 3.92
C ILE A 468 12.44 -2.71 4.06
N ASN A 469 11.83 -3.03 5.20
CA ASN A 469 11.34 -4.38 5.55
C ASN A 469 12.38 -5.50 5.38
N GLY A 470 13.68 -5.15 5.49
CA GLY A 470 14.80 -6.11 5.37
C GLY A 470 15.08 -6.64 3.97
N GLU A 471 14.33 -6.21 2.95
CA GLU A 471 14.41 -6.79 1.60
C GLU A 471 14.59 -5.75 0.49
N TRP A 472 14.09 -4.53 0.67
CA TRP A 472 13.99 -3.55 -0.39
C TRP A 472 15.04 -2.48 -0.27
N ARG A 473 15.93 -2.34 -1.24
CA ARG A 473 16.82 -1.18 -1.32
C ARG A 473 16.03 0.02 -1.75
N ASN A 474 16.23 1.12 -1.03
CA ASN A 474 15.59 2.39 -1.27
C ASN A 474 16.65 3.48 -1.33
N PHE A 475 16.65 4.24 -2.40
CA PHE A 475 17.60 5.29 -2.71
C PHE A 475 16.89 6.64 -2.59
N GLU A 476 17.49 7.57 -1.89
CA GLU A 476 16.96 8.91 -1.70
C GLU A 476 18.01 9.96 -1.98
N TRP A 477 17.68 10.89 -2.83
CA TRP A 477 18.50 12.08 -3.10
C TRP A 477 17.73 13.34 -2.73
N LEU A 478 18.41 14.29 -2.11
CA LEU A 478 17.85 15.61 -1.80
C LEU A 478 18.71 16.70 -2.41
N ILE A 479 18.05 17.72 -2.94
CA ILE A 479 18.64 18.90 -3.56
C ILE A 479 18.19 20.12 -2.76
N ARG A 480 19.17 20.93 -2.33
CA ARG A 480 18.94 22.10 -1.48
C ARG A 480 18.90 23.39 -2.31
N ASN A 481 18.10 24.34 -1.86
CA ASN A 481 18.15 25.71 -2.38
C ASN A 481 19.32 26.50 -1.78
N ASP A 482 19.49 27.74 -2.20
CA ASP A 482 20.57 28.63 -1.74
C ASP A 482 20.54 28.92 -0.23
N LYS A 483 19.40 28.70 0.43
CA LYS A 483 19.22 28.82 1.88
C LYS A 483 19.60 27.51 2.63
N GLY A 484 20.05 26.49 1.91
CA GLY A 484 20.41 25.19 2.49
C GLY A 484 19.22 24.30 2.85
N VAL A 485 17.99 24.65 2.43
CA VAL A 485 16.78 23.87 2.66
C VAL A 485 16.63 22.81 1.56
N PRO A 486 16.45 21.51 1.89
CA PRO A 486 16.15 20.49 0.88
C PRO A 486 14.76 20.77 0.30
N MET A 487 14.68 21.12 -0.97
CA MET A 487 13.42 21.52 -1.60
C MET A 487 12.95 20.54 -2.66
N VAL A 488 13.85 19.74 -3.23
CA VAL A 488 13.49 18.74 -4.23
C VAL A 488 14.13 17.41 -3.88
N GLY A 489 13.36 16.36 -3.94
CA GLY A 489 13.81 14.99 -3.70
C GLY A 489 13.45 14.04 -4.82
N LEU A 490 14.28 13.01 -4.97
CA LEU A 490 13.98 11.79 -5.71
C LEU A 490 14.12 10.61 -4.76
N ASN A 491 13.09 9.78 -4.69
CA ASN A 491 13.14 8.53 -3.95
C ASN A 491 12.83 7.36 -4.90
N VAL A 492 13.67 6.34 -4.89
CA VAL A 492 13.57 5.20 -5.82
C VAL A 492 13.66 3.90 -5.03
N THR A 493 12.61 3.10 -5.10
CA THR A 493 12.62 1.73 -4.56
C THR A 493 13.06 0.76 -5.65
N GLU A 494 14.05 -0.09 -5.33
CA GLU A 494 14.57 -1.07 -6.28
C GLU A 494 13.59 -2.23 -6.48
N TYR A 495 13.47 -2.72 -7.72
CA TYR A 495 12.66 -3.89 -8.13
C TYR A 495 11.15 -3.79 -7.87
N LEU A 496 10.63 -2.64 -7.50
CA LEU A 496 9.19 -2.43 -7.40
C LEU A 496 8.64 -1.98 -8.75
N GLN A 497 7.48 -2.49 -9.12
CA GLN A 497 6.74 -2.07 -10.29
C GLN A 497 5.72 -0.98 -9.97
N HIS A 498 4.95 -0.58 -10.99
CA HIS A 498 3.79 0.27 -10.84
C HIS A 498 2.71 -0.45 -10.01
N SER A 499 2.85 -0.44 -8.71
CA SER A 499 1.97 -1.10 -7.74
C SER A 499 1.99 -0.38 -6.40
N LEU A 500 0.92 -0.54 -5.61
CA LEU A 500 0.89 -0.09 -4.23
C LEU A 500 1.92 -0.89 -3.41
N TRP A 501 2.57 -0.20 -2.48
CA TRP A 501 3.60 -0.83 -1.66
C TRP A 501 3.66 -0.22 -0.25
N PRO A 502 3.71 -1.02 0.82
CA PRO A 502 3.62 -0.56 2.22
C PRO A 502 4.73 0.37 2.69
N GLY A 503 5.83 0.48 1.98
CA GLY A 503 6.89 1.42 2.27
C GLY A 503 6.60 2.88 1.88
N TYR A 504 5.61 3.11 1.03
CA TYR A 504 5.32 4.46 0.53
C TYR A 504 4.90 5.44 1.63
N GLY A 505 4.12 4.98 2.60
CA GLY A 505 3.70 5.82 3.74
C GLY A 505 4.89 6.40 4.49
N ASP A 506 5.86 5.56 4.84
CA ASP A 506 7.07 5.98 5.54
C ASP A 506 7.97 6.87 4.68
N ILE A 507 8.16 6.52 3.40
CA ILE A 507 8.98 7.30 2.47
C ILE A 507 8.41 8.71 2.33
N ALA A 508 7.11 8.83 2.06
CA ALA A 508 6.46 10.13 1.88
C ALA A 508 6.51 10.95 3.18
N TYR A 509 6.09 10.38 4.30
CA TYR A 509 6.00 11.13 5.55
C TYR A 509 7.37 11.52 6.10
N ASN A 510 8.39 10.69 5.94
CA ASN A 510 9.76 11.03 6.32
C ASN A 510 10.30 12.27 5.60
N PHE A 511 9.86 12.54 4.38
CA PHE A 511 10.17 13.80 3.71
C PHE A 511 9.24 14.93 4.19
N LEU A 512 7.93 14.72 4.15
CA LEU A 512 6.91 15.73 4.38
C LEU A 512 7.00 16.38 5.77
N ARG A 513 7.23 15.60 6.83
CA ARG A 513 7.17 16.03 8.24
C ARG A 513 8.16 17.13 8.60
N HIS A 514 9.19 17.34 7.80
CA HIS A 514 10.22 18.35 8.05
C HIS A 514 9.78 19.77 7.68
N TYR A 515 8.64 19.94 7.01
CA TYR A 515 8.21 21.22 6.47
C TYR A 515 6.99 21.77 7.18
N ARG A 516 7.00 23.08 7.34
CA ARG A 516 5.83 23.88 7.74
C ARG A 516 5.71 25.06 6.78
N ARG A 517 4.49 25.47 6.46
CA ARG A 517 4.21 26.70 5.73
C ARG A 517 3.60 27.71 6.69
N ARG A 518 4.26 28.83 6.95
CA ARG A 518 3.69 29.90 7.78
C ARG A 518 2.40 30.42 7.17
N ALA A 519 1.32 30.37 7.94
CA ALA A 519 0.01 30.80 7.47
C ALA A 519 -0.03 32.29 7.09
N GLU A 520 0.73 33.14 7.79
CA GLU A 520 0.76 34.59 7.59
C GLU A 520 1.59 35.01 6.37
N THR A 521 2.71 34.36 6.11
CA THR A 521 3.70 34.80 5.10
C THR A 521 3.79 33.86 3.88
N GLY A 522 3.32 32.61 4.01
CA GLY A 522 3.52 31.56 3.01
C GLY A 522 4.94 31.00 2.96
N GLU A 523 5.83 31.43 3.86
CA GLU A 523 7.22 30.96 3.93
C GLU A 523 7.31 29.49 4.36
N ILE A 524 8.20 28.73 3.72
CA ILE A 524 8.54 27.37 4.13
C ILE A 524 9.58 27.40 5.23
N ILE A 525 9.27 26.70 6.33
CA ILE A 525 10.20 26.44 7.42
C ILE A 525 10.57 24.96 7.37
N TYR A 526 11.86 24.69 7.41
CA TYR A 526 12.43 23.35 7.48
C TYR A 526 12.99 23.08 8.88
N THR A 527 12.69 21.90 9.41
CA THR A 527 13.24 21.41 10.68
C THR A 527 13.81 20.01 10.45
N GLU A 528 15.08 19.80 10.79
CA GLU A 528 15.75 18.48 10.66
C GLU A 528 15.16 17.42 11.58
#